data_60db1ee94db46d2286494f2ab7c485e5
#
_entry.id   60db1ee94db46d2286494f2ab7c485e5
#
_cell.length_a   1.000
_cell.length_b   1.000
_cell.length_c   1.000
_cell.angle_alpha   90.00
_cell.angle_beta   90.00
_cell.angle_gamma   90.00
#
_symmetry.space_group_name_H-M   'P 1'
#
loop_
_entity.id
_entity.type
_entity.pdbx_description
1 polymer ?
#
loop_
_entity_poly.entity_id
_entity_poly.type
_entity_poly.pdbx_seq_one_letter_code
_entity_poly.pdbx_strand_id
1 'polypeptide(L)'
;MTDQLLIVEDEPLLGNELARHYKRIGWETFIAASVAEAEQMLMAGQCEPLIVISDLSLPDGNGLDLLRNLRKAGIGTGEWIFLTGYGEAPDAVRAMRLGAFDFLTKPADMGRLDLVIAGATRSAKAQRRLKRATRDEQRSYQPDAFRGKSVAAQSARDLLQRLCGLPFSGLIINGETGTGKGLAAKILHHSSPRADAPFVSVNCAALPRDLLESELFGHEAGAFTGAKGKHVGLMEQASGGSLFLDEIAEIDIALQPKLLKAIEDKMIRRLGGEREIPIDVQIIAATNRVLGEEMQAGRFRRDLYHRLSVFEISLPPLRQRPEDIEELVFAFIDEFNALAKKKVRHVPEKIWAILEAYEWPGNVRELRNVVERAVLLSVSDTLPLEWIQLSRTDDQSRLVSDKTGGKDLIQLPLDGSMALEDMDRFIIETALRRNAYNVMATARALGTTRETLRYRVQKYGLLREKPRDQNA
;
A
#
# COMPACT_ATOMS: atom_id res chain seq x y z
N MET A 1 27.81 9.98 -2.64
CA MET A 1 28.75 8.92 -3.04
C MET A 1 29.00 9.10 -4.53
N THR A 2 30.26 9.12 -4.94
CA THR A 2 30.69 9.16 -6.35
C THR A 2 30.34 7.84 -7.01
N ASP A 3 29.89 7.87 -8.28
CA ASP A 3 29.61 6.65 -9.03
C ASP A 3 30.93 5.93 -9.34
N GLN A 4 31.01 4.63 -9.08
CA GLN A 4 32.21 3.82 -9.25
C GLN A 4 32.18 3.05 -10.58
N LEU A 5 33.32 3.03 -11.25
CA LEU A 5 33.58 2.35 -12.52
C LEU A 5 34.75 1.39 -12.34
N LEU A 6 34.55 0.10 -12.62
CA LEU A 6 35.63 -0.88 -12.68
C LEU A 6 36.01 -1.12 -14.16
N ILE A 7 37.31 -1.06 -14.45
CA ILE A 7 37.90 -1.35 -15.75
C ILE A 7 38.74 -2.62 -15.62
N VAL A 8 38.36 -3.68 -16.33
CA VAL A 8 39.10 -4.95 -16.37
C VAL A 8 39.78 -5.07 -17.72
N GLU A 9 41.07 -4.72 -17.75
CA GLU A 9 41.83 -4.56 -18.97
C GLU A 9 43.33 -4.89 -18.71
N ASP A 10 43.89 -5.83 -19.43
CA ASP A 10 45.30 -6.25 -19.28
C ASP A 10 46.28 -5.33 -20.02
N GLU A 11 45.81 -4.51 -20.98
CA GLU A 11 46.64 -3.51 -21.65
C GLU A 11 46.70 -2.22 -20.78
N PRO A 12 47.88 -1.93 -20.13
CA PRO A 12 47.97 -0.84 -19.17
C PRO A 12 47.72 0.55 -19.78
N LEU A 13 48.06 0.72 -21.06
CA LEU A 13 47.88 2.00 -21.78
C LEU A 13 46.38 2.30 -21.92
N LEU A 14 45.61 1.35 -22.41
CA LEU A 14 44.17 1.49 -22.61
C LEU A 14 43.41 1.62 -21.28
N GLY A 15 43.74 0.75 -20.33
CA GLY A 15 43.13 0.82 -18.97
C GLY A 15 43.34 2.16 -18.29
N ASN A 16 44.57 2.72 -18.36
CA ASN A 16 44.87 4.03 -17.79
C ASN A 16 44.23 5.18 -18.56
N GLU A 17 44.09 5.07 -19.88
CA GLU A 17 43.42 6.08 -20.71
C GLU A 17 41.94 6.17 -20.36
N LEU A 18 41.24 5.04 -20.31
CA LEU A 18 39.84 4.95 -19.90
C LEU A 18 39.65 5.49 -18.48
N ALA A 19 40.50 5.07 -17.56
CA ALA A 19 40.41 5.54 -16.16
C ALA A 19 40.59 7.05 -16.05
N ARG A 20 41.55 7.64 -16.77
CA ARG A 20 41.77 9.09 -16.80
C ARG A 20 40.59 9.84 -17.42
N HIS A 21 40.00 9.31 -18.48
CA HIS A 21 38.84 9.91 -19.14
C HIS A 21 37.67 9.95 -18.20
N TYR A 22 37.29 8.83 -17.61
CA TYR A 22 36.11 8.75 -16.70
C TYR A 22 36.32 9.46 -15.37
N LYS A 23 37.57 9.49 -14.84
CA LYS A 23 37.91 10.28 -13.64
C LYS A 23 37.71 11.79 -13.89
N ARG A 24 38.02 12.30 -15.10
CA ARG A 24 37.74 13.70 -15.46
C ARG A 24 36.26 14.04 -15.51
N ILE A 25 35.41 13.07 -15.80
CA ILE A 25 33.93 13.23 -15.86
C ILE A 25 33.30 13.00 -14.48
N GLY A 26 34.12 12.70 -13.45
CA GLY A 26 33.63 12.60 -12.06
C GLY A 26 33.37 11.19 -11.56
N TRP A 27 33.86 10.15 -12.27
CA TRP A 27 33.80 8.77 -11.79
C TRP A 27 34.96 8.48 -10.84
N GLU A 28 34.69 7.62 -9.85
CA GLU A 28 35.73 6.94 -9.10
C GLU A 28 36.11 5.65 -9.84
N THR A 29 37.34 5.56 -10.36
CA THR A 29 37.74 4.48 -11.25
C THR A 29 38.70 3.50 -10.58
N PHE A 30 38.46 2.22 -10.80
CA PHE A 30 39.26 1.09 -10.37
C PHE A 30 39.74 0.35 -11.61
N ILE A 31 40.94 -0.19 -11.59
CA ILE A 31 41.55 -0.97 -12.70
C ILE A 31 41.96 -2.32 -12.16
N ALA A 32 41.62 -3.37 -12.88
CA ALA A 32 42.09 -4.74 -12.67
C ALA A 32 42.72 -5.24 -13.97
N ALA A 33 43.89 -5.83 -13.92
CA ALA A 33 44.63 -6.34 -15.09
C ALA A 33 44.31 -7.82 -15.39
N SER A 34 43.47 -8.46 -14.58
CA SER A 34 43.15 -9.89 -14.71
C SER A 34 41.80 -10.23 -14.14
N VAL A 35 41.26 -11.42 -14.46
CA VAL A 35 40.02 -11.98 -13.89
C VAL A 35 40.17 -12.13 -12.38
N ALA A 36 41.31 -12.69 -11.92
CA ALA A 36 41.53 -12.92 -10.49
C ALA A 36 41.58 -11.63 -9.68
N GLU A 37 42.21 -10.57 -10.20
CA GLU A 37 42.25 -9.27 -9.54
C GLU A 37 40.87 -8.61 -9.47
N ALA A 38 40.11 -8.65 -10.57
CA ALA A 38 38.73 -8.14 -10.61
C ALA A 38 37.82 -8.91 -9.63
N GLU A 39 37.93 -10.23 -9.58
CA GLU A 39 37.18 -11.09 -8.68
C GLU A 39 37.52 -10.78 -7.20
N GLN A 40 38.79 -10.61 -6.89
CA GLN A 40 39.27 -10.25 -5.56
C GLN A 40 38.71 -8.87 -5.13
N MET A 41 38.81 -7.85 -6.00
CA MET A 41 38.29 -6.51 -5.68
C MET A 41 36.78 -6.53 -5.39
N LEU A 42 36.01 -7.27 -6.18
CA LEU A 42 34.56 -7.36 -6.06
C LEU A 42 34.13 -8.22 -4.86
N MET A 43 34.78 -9.36 -4.59
CA MET A 43 34.48 -10.23 -3.45
C MET A 43 34.92 -9.63 -2.12
N ALA A 44 36.08 -8.93 -2.09
CA ALA A 44 36.55 -8.25 -0.88
C ALA A 44 35.80 -6.94 -0.58
N GLY A 45 34.85 -6.52 -1.44
CA GLY A 45 34.11 -5.28 -1.25
C GLY A 45 34.97 -4.01 -1.38
N GLN A 46 36.12 -4.07 -2.06
CA GLN A 46 36.98 -2.92 -2.28
C GLN A 46 36.32 -1.88 -3.20
N CYS A 47 35.44 -2.31 -4.08
CA CYS A 47 34.59 -1.45 -4.89
C CYS A 47 33.20 -2.05 -5.10
N GLU A 48 32.21 -1.17 -5.26
CA GLU A 48 30.84 -1.51 -5.66
C GLU A 48 30.50 -0.79 -6.98
N PRO A 49 31.07 -1.23 -8.11
CA PRO A 49 30.97 -0.50 -9.36
C PRO A 49 29.52 -0.40 -9.82
N LEU A 50 29.15 0.78 -10.33
CA LEU A 50 27.89 0.99 -11.03
C LEU A 50 27.97 0.41 -12.45
N ILE A 51 29.17 0.50 -13.06
CA ILE A 51 29.51 0.02 -14.39
C ILE A 51 30.81 -0.78 -14.32
N VAL A 52 30.85 -1.88 -15.05
CA VAL A 52 32.09 -2.64 -15.31
C VAL A 52 32.35 -2.61 -16.81
N ILE A 53 33.52 -2.11 -17.21
CA ILE A 53 34.04 -2.25 -18.56
C ILE A 53 35.05 -3.39 -18.51
N SER A 54 34.88 -4.42 -19.32
CA SER A 54 35.79 -5.59 -19.31
C SER A 54 36.20 -5.98 -20.70
N ASP A 55 37.49 -6.29 -20.86
CA ASP A 55 37.92 -7.08 -22.02
C ASP A 55 37.36 -8.50 -21.90
N LEU A 56 37.16 -9.13 -23.05
CA LEU A 56 36.82 -10.55 -23.14
C LEU A 56 38.01 -11.44 -22.87
N SER A 57 39.17 -11.11 -23.45
CA SER A 57 40.37 -11.94 -23.45
C SER A 57 41.37 -11.38 -22.45
N LEU A 58 41.39 -11.95 -21.25
CA LEU A 58 42.31 -11.58 -20.18
C LEU A 58 43.38 -12.67 -20.01
N PRO A 59 44.57 -12.36 -19.44
CA PRO A 59 45.70 -13.30 -19.35
C PRO A 59 45.38 -14.61 -18.63
N ASP A 60 44.47 -14.56 -17.68
CA ASP A 60 44.07 -15.66 -16.78
C ASP A 60 42.66 -16.19 -17.04
N GLY A 61 41.94 -15.68 -18.05
CA GLY A 61 40.61 -16.16 -18.35
C GLY A 61 39.78 -15.29 -19.29
N ASN A 62 38.47 -15.53 -19.25
CA ASN A 62 37.50 -14.82 -20.09
C ASN A 62 36.55 -13.95 -19.26
N GLY A 63 36.40 -12.69 -19.65
CA GLY A 63 35.53 -11.73 -18.95
C GLY A 63 34.07 -12.17 -18.87
N LEU A 64 33.55 -12.97 -19.83
CA LEU A 64 32.19 -13.52 -19.76
C LEU A 64 32.07 -14.59 -18.67
N ASP A 65 33.11 -15.36 -18.43
CA ASP A 65 33.11 -16.37 -17.38
C ASP A 65 33.19 -15.70 -16.00
N LEU A 66 33.93 -14.61 -15.87
CA LEU A 66 33.92 -13.75 -14.68
C LEU A 66 32.48 -13.24 -14.37
N LEU A 67 31.81 -12.63 -15.35
CA LEU A 67 30.41 -12.17 -15.17
C LEU A 67 29.49 -13.30 -14.73
N ARG A 68 29.59 -14.48 -15.38
CA ARG A 68 28.78 -15.64 -15.07
C ARG A 68 29.01 -16.14 -13.63
N ASN A 69 30.27 -16.19 -13.17
CA ASN A 69 30.64 -16.65 -11.85
C ASN A 69 30.15 -15.71 -10.76
N LEU A 70 30.34 -14.39 -10.95
CA LEU A 70 29.87 -13.36 -10.01
C LEU A 70 28.34 -13.37 -9.88
N ARG A 71 27.61 -13.55 -10.99
CA ARG A 71 26.15 -13.67 -10.95
C ARG A 71 25.68 -14.92 -10.22
N LYS A 72 26.35 -16.06 -10.43
CA LYS A 72 26.06 -17.30 -9.69
C LYS A 72 26.33 -17.16 -8.20
N ALA A 73 27.36 -16.41 -7.82
CA ALA A 73 27.70 -16.12 -6.44
C ALA A 73 26.77 -15.06 -5.79
N GLY A 74 25.80 -14.51 -6.54
CA GLY A 74 24.89 -13.46 -6.03
C GLY A 74 25.57 -12.11 -5.80
N ILE A 75 26.77 -11.92 -6.31
CA ILE A 75 27.52 -10.67 -6.16
C ILE A 75 26.90 -9.63 -7.11
N GLY A 76 26.26 -8.62 -6.53
CA GLY A 76 25.59 -7.53 -7.24
C GLY A 76 26.59 -6.57 -7.84
N THR A 77 27.15 -6.88 -8.98
CA THR A 77 27.89 -5.93 -9.80
C THR A 77 26.91 -5.11 -10.65
N GLY A 78 27.32 -3.86 -11.01
CA GLY A 78 26.51 -3.01 -11.88
C GLY A 78 26.31 -3.55 -13.30
N GLU A 79 26.04 -2.68 -14.25
CA GLU A 79 25.92 -3.07 -15.67
C GLU A 79 27.29 -3.34 -16.27
N TRP A 80 27.36 -4.36 -17.14
CA TRP A 80 28.59 -4.79 -17.78
C TRP A 80 28.61 -4.38 -19.24
N ILE A 81 29.75 -3.80 -19.69
CA ILE A 81 30.06 -3.43 -21.08
C ILE A 81 31.33 -4.15 -21.44
N PHE A 82 31.28 -4.95 -22.51
CA PHE A 82 32.46 -5.65 -22.99
C PHE A 82 33.16 -4.87 -24.14
N LEU A 83 34.51 -4.77 -24.06
CA LEU A 83 35.35 -4.28 -25.11
C LEU A 83 36.18 -5.45 -25.64
N THR A 84 36.29 -5.63 -26.95
CA THR A 84 37.08 -6.71 -27.54
C THR A 84 37.82 -6.29 -28.80
N GLY A 85 39.04 -6.76 -28.97
CA GLY A 85 39.84 -6.56 -30.19
C GLY A 85 39.43 -7.48 -31.36
N TYR A 86 38.86 -8.66 -31.04
CA TYR A 86 38.40 -9.65 -32.01
C TYR A 86 37.01 -10.13 -31.57
N GLY A 87 35.96 -9.42 -31.96
CA GLY A 87 34.60 -9.81 -31.62
C GLY A 87 33.97 -10.63 -32.75
N GLU A 88 33.88 -11.93 -32.60
CA GLU A 88 33.00 -12.72 -33.45
C GLU A 88 31.54 -12.53 -33.00
N ALA A 89 30.60 -12.52 -33.94
CA ALA A 89 29.17 -12.38 -33.64
C ALA A 89 28.63 -13.35 -32.52
N PRO A 90 29.17 -14.57 -32.37
CA PRO A 90 28.82 -15.47 -31.30
C PRO A 90 29.09 -14.95 -29.88
N ASP A 91 30.20 -14.23 -29.68
CA ASP A 91 30.57 -13.70 -28.36
C ASP A 91 29.69 -12.56 -27.92
N ALA A 92 29.31 -11.68 -28.85
CA ALA A 92 28.32 -10.62 -28.56
C ALA A 92 26.97 -11.21 -28.15
N VAL A 93 26.48 -12.25 -28.86
CA VAL A 93 25.23 -12.95 -28.50
C VAL A 93 25.33 -13.63 -27.13
N ARG A 94 26.50 -14.21 -26.81
CA ARG A 94 26.76 -14.85 -25.53
C ARG A 94 26.78 -13.81 -24.38
N ALA A 95 27.44 -12.67 -24.60
CA ALA A 95 27.48 -11.56 -23.66
C ALA A 95 26.07 -11.07 -23.32
N MET A 96 25.24 -10.81 -24.34
CA MET A 96 23.87 -10.34 -24.18
C MET A 96 22.99 -11.39 -23.48
N ARG A 97 23.15 -12.68 -23.78
CA ARG A 97 22.43 -13.77 -23.06
C ARG A 97 22.83 -13.87 -21.59
N LEU A 98 24.07 -13.55 -21.25
CA LEU A 98 24.54 -13.48 -19.88
C LEU A 98 24.09 -12.18 -19.18
N GLY A 99 23.41 -11.27 -19.89
CA GLY A 99 22.85 -10.03 -19.41
C GLY A 99 23.90 -8.90 -19.33
N ALA A 100 24.89 -8.87 -20.19
CA ALA A 100 25.69 -7.68 -20.43
C ALA A 100 24.79 -6.56 -20.96
N PHE A 101 25.12 -5.31 -20.63
CA PHE A 101 24.37 -4.15 -21.13
C PHE A 101 24.68 -3.89 -22.61
N ASP A 102 25.97 -3.97 -22.98
CA ASP A 102 26.39 -3.78 -24.37
C ASP A 102 27.73 -4.47 -24.63
N PHE A 103 28.10 -4.51 -25.92
CA PHE A 103 29.31 -5.10 -26.46
C PHE A 103 29.88 -4.20 -27.57
N LEU A 104 31.15 -3.82 -27.45
CA LEU A 104 31.82 -2.91 -28.37
C LEU A 104 33.13 -3.50 -28.85
N THR A 105 33.50 -3.22 -30.11
CA THR A 105 34.78 -3.62 -30.69
C THR A 105 35.87 -2.57 -30.47
N LYS A 106 37.11 -3.01 -30.18
CA LYS A 106 38.29 -2.14 -30.14
C LYS A 106 38.80 -1.86 -31.57
N PRO A 107 39.27 -0.65 -31.91
CA PRO A 107 39.32 0.51 -31.06
C PRO A 107 37.92 1.10 -30.84
N ALA A 108 37.55 1.28 -29.59
CA ALA A 108 36.26 1.87 -29.26
C ALA A 108 36.28 3.38 -29.49
N ASP A 109 35.33 3.90 -30.26
CA ASP A 109 35.09 5.33 -30.32
C ASP A 109 34.62 5.82 -28.94
N MET A 110 35.37 6.75 -28.33
CA MET A 110 35.08 7.30 -27.01
C MET A 110 33.69 7.93 -26.94
N GLY A 111 33.23 8.61 -28.01
CA GLY A 111 31.89 9.18 -28.06
C GLY A 111 30.80 8.11 -28.01
N ARG A 112 31.01 6.98 -28.69
CA ARG A 112 30.08 5.84 -28.61
C ARG A 112 30.12 5.16 -27.25
N LEU A 113 31.29 5.00 -26.65
CA LEU A 113 31.43 4.41 -25.32
C LEU A 113 30.75 5.29 -24.25
N ASP A 114 30.90 6.61 -24.35
CA ASP A 114 30.23 7.56 -23.46
C ASP A 114 28.70 7.45 -23.55
N LEU A 115 28.13 7.29 -24.72
CA LEU A 115 26.67 7.08 -24.91
C LEU A 115 26.21 5.76 -24.28
N VAL A 116 26.97 4.68 -24.47
CA VAL A 116 26.65 3.37 -23.89
C VAL A 116 26.74 3.43 -22.36
N ILE A 117 27.78 4.04 -21.81
CA ILE A 117 27.95 4.22 -20.35
C ILE A 117 26.84 5.09 -19.77
N ALA A 118 26.42 6.15 -20.46
CA ALA A 118 25.29 6.96 -20.00
C ALA A 118 23.98 6.17 -19.97
N GLY A 119 23.75 5.28 -20.95
CA GLY A 119 22.63 4.35 -20.98
C GLY A 119 22.69 3.33 -19.83
N ALA A 120 23.82 2.65 -19.68
CA ALA A 120 24.08 1.68 -18.63
C ALA A 120 23.95 2.31 -17.23
N THR A 121 24.42 3.55 -17.04
CA THR A 121 24.28 4.29 -15.79
C THR A 121 22.83 4.52 -15.40
N ARG A 122 21.97 4.90 -16.35
CA ARG A 122 20.53 5.05 -16.10
C ARG A 122 19.89 3.73 -15.69
N SER A 123 20.23 2.64 -16.39
CA SER A 123 19.75 1.29 -16.08
C SER A 123 20.19 0.86 -14.67
N ALA A 124 21.49 0.92 -14.39
CA ALA A 124 22.06 0.53 -13.09
C ALA A 124 21.48 1.35 -11.91
N LYS A 125 21.30 2.67 -12.09
CA LYS A 125 20.68 3.52 -11.08
C LYS A 125 19.21 3.17 -10.85
N ALA A 126 18.46 2.87 -11.90
CA ALA A 126 17.06 2.43 -11.78
C ALA A 126 16.96 1.10 -11.02
N GLN A 127 17.80 0.11 -11.38
CA GLN A 127 17.87 -1.17 -10.68
C GLN A 127 18.29 -1.03 -9.20
N ARG A 128 19.29 -0.18 -8.90
CA ARG A 128 19.71 0.08 -7.51
C ARG A 128 18.60 0.75 -6.70
N ARG A 129 17.86 1.69 -7.30
CA ARG A 129 16.70 2.33 -6.64
C ARG A 129 15.61 1.31 -6.32
N LEU A 130 15.29 0.45 -7.28
CA LEU A 130 14.31 -0.62 -7.09
C LEU A 130 14.73 -1.57 -5.96
N LYS A 131 15.97 -2.08 -6.00
CA LYS A 131 16.52 -2.96 -4.94
C LYS A 131 16.54 -2.29 -3.56
N ARG A 132 16.84 -0.98 -3.48
CA ARG A 132 16.77 -0.24 -2.22
C ARG A 132 15.33 -0.14 -1.72
N ALA A 133 14.39 0.24 -2.58
CA ALA A 133 12.98 0.31 -2.22
C ALA A 133 12.46 -1.03 -1.69
N THR A 134 12.77 -2.14 -2.37
CA THR A 134 12.41 -3.49 -1.91
C THR A 134 13.05 -3.84 -0.55
N ARG A 135 14.34 -3.49 -0.35
CA ARG A 135 14.99 -3.73 0.95
C ARG A 135 14.43 -2.86 2.08
N ASP A 136 14.08 -1.60 1.78
CA ASP A 136 13.45 -0.71 2.75
C ASP A 136 12.05 -1.22 3.12
N GLU A 137 11.28 -1.73 2.15
CA GLU A 137 10.00 -2.41 2.39
C GLU A 137 10.19 -3.69 3.23
N GLN A 138 11.15 -4.55 2.90
CA GLN A 138 11.47 -5.74 3.69
C GLN A 138 11.81 -5.41 5.15
N ARG A 139 12.57 -4.33 5.39
CA ARG A 139 12.88 -3.86 6.75
C ARG A 139 11.66 -3.31 7.47
N SER A 140 10.78 -2.62 6.75
CA SER A 140 9.59 -1.99 7.30
C SER A 140 8.48 -2.99 7.64
N TYR A 141 8.44 -4.14 6.95
CA TYR A 141 7.40 -5.18 7.12
C TYR A 141 7.93 -6.45 7.78
N GLN A 142 8.73 -6.30 8.85
CA GLN A 142 9.09 -7.41 9.73
C GLN A 142 7.93 -7.72 10.71
N PRO A 143 7.87 -8.90 11.34
CA PRO A 143 6.81 -9.25 12.30
C PRO A 143 6.59 -8.19 13.38
N ASP A 144 7.63 -7.52 13.84
CA ASP A 144 7.57 -6.44 14.83
C ASP A 144 6.85 -5.18 14.34
N ALA A 145 6.61 -5.05 13.04
CA ALA A 145 5.76 -3.99 12.49
C ALA A 145 4.29 -4.12 12.94
N PHE A 146 3.85 -5.33 13.31
CA PHE A 146 2.57 -5.54 13.99
C PHE A 146 2.73 -5.20 15.48
N ARG A 147 2.62 -3.90 15.78
CA ARG A 147 2.86 -3.33 17.12
C ARG A 147 1.79 -3.74 18.12
N GLY A 148 2.19 -3.80 19.39
CA GLY A 148 1.34 -4.05 20.53
C GLY A 148 2.02 -4.93 21.59
N LYS A 149 1.78 -4.61 22.87
CA LYS A 149 2.29 -5.33 24.04
C LYS A 149 1.26 -6.30 24.65
N SER A 150 0.01 -6.22 24.21
CA SER A 150 -1.06 -7.12 24.67
C SER A 150 -0.79 -8.58 24.31
N VAL A 151 -1.32 -9.50 25.08
CA VAL A 151 -1.22 -10.96 24.80
C VAL A 151 -1.82 -11.28 23.42
N ALA A 152 -2.90 -10.61 23.04
CA ALA A 152 -3.57 -10.78 21.76
C ALA A 152 -2.68 -10.34 20.58
N ALA A 153 -1.99 -9.19 20.71
CA ALA A 153 -1.06 -8.71 19.68
C ALA A 153 0.20 -9.58 19.59
N GLN A 154 0.73 -10.04 20.73
CA GLN A 154 1.86 -10.96 20.76
C GLN A 154 1.53 -12.29 20.10
N SER A 155 0.39 -12.90 20.42
CA SER A 155 -0.07 -14.14 19.80
C SER A 155 -0.22 -14.01 18.27
N ALA A 156 -0.77 -12.89 17.79
CA ALA A 156 -0.88 -12.63 16.36
C ALA A 156 0.51 -12.48 15.71
N ARG A 157 1.43 -11.77 16.35
CA ARG A 157 2.82 -11.60 15.89
C ARG A 157 3.58 -12.92 15.83
N ASP A 158 3.47 -13.73 16.87
CA ASP A 158 4.11 -15.07 16.93
C ASP A 158 3.60 -15.98 15.82
N LEU A 159 2.29 -15.93 15.54
CA LEU A 159 1.70 -16.68 14.43
C LEU A 159 2.20 -16.19 13.08
N LEU A 160 2.24 -14.86 12.86
CA LEU A 160 2.81 -14.27 11.66
C LEU A 160 4.26 -14.72 11.47
N GLN A 161 5.09 -14.65 12.51
CA GLN A 161 6.49 -15.05 12.46
C GLN A 161 6.67 -16.53 12.08
N ARG A 162 5.85 -17.43 12.63
CA ARG A 162 5.88 -18.86 12.28
C ARG A 162 5.50 -19.11 10.83
N LEU A 163 4.57 -18.35 10.29
CA LEU A 163 4.07 -18.53 8.93
C LEU A 163 4.98 -17.91 7.86
N CYS A 164 5.79 -16.91 8.18
CA CYS A 164 6.67 -16.22 7.24
C CYS A 164 7.64 -17.17 6.50
N GLY A 165 8.13 -18.23 7.16
CA GLY A 165 9.06 -19.18 6.56
C GLY A 165 8.39 -20.37 5.84
N LEU A 166 7.07 -20.51 5.89
CA LEU A 166 6.36 -21.67 5.38
C LEU A 166 5.84 -21.44 3.95
N PRO A 167 6.03 -22.42 3.05
CA PRO A 167 5.36 -22.40 1.76
C PRO A 167 3.88 -22.76 1.97
N PHE A 168 2.97 -21.87 1.57
CA PHE A 168 1.53 -22.15 1.56
C PHE A 168 0.90 -21.74 0.22
N SER A 169 -0.17 -22.44 -0.17
CA SER A 169 -0.91 -22.12 -1.38
C SER A 169 -1.99 -21.05 -1.12
N GLY A 170 -2.57 -21.04 0.08
CA GLY A 170 -3.62 -20.11 0.50
C GLY A 170 -3.56 -19.85 2.00
N LEU A 171 -3.89 -18.61 2.40
CA LEU A 171 -3.98 -18.16 3.78
C LEU A 171 -5.08 -17.11 3.89
N ILE A 172 -5.92 -17.22 4.93
CA ILE A 172 -6.99 -16.26 5.22
C ILE A 172 -6.64 -15.43 6.45
N ILE A 173 -6.78 -14.11 6.33
CA ILE A 173 -6.66 -13.16 7.45
C ILE A 173 -8.06 -12.62 7.77
N ASN A 174 -8.58 -13.04 8.92
CA ASN A 174 -9.86 -12.59 9.45
C ASN A 174 -9.65 -11.40 10.39
N GLY A 175 -10.55 -10.44 10.37
CA GLY A 175 -10.55 -9.33 11.31
C GLY A 175 -11.37 -8.15 10.81
N GLU A 176 -11.82 -7.33 11.75
CA GLU A 176 -12.61 -6.14 11.43
C GLU A 176 -11.85 -5.16 10.54
N THR A 177 -12.60 -4.25 9.92
CA THR A 177 -11.98 -3.18 9.13
C THR A 177 -11.03 -2.35 10.01
N GLY A 178 -9.82 -2.11 9.49
CA GLY A 178 -8.82 -1.29 10.20
C GLY A 178 -7.97 -2.02 11.25
N THR A 179 -8.09 -3.35 11.44
CA THR A 179 -7.28 -4.13 12.40
C THR A 179 -5.83 -4.36 11.97
N GLY A 180 -5.51 -4.13 10.68
CA GLY A 180 -4.17 -4.32 10.14
C GLY A 180 -4.00 -5.51 9.20
N LYS A 181 -5.08 -6.03 8.60
CA LYS A 181 -5.04 -7.18 7.65
C LYS A 181 -4.03 -6.98 6.52
N GLY A 182 -4.02 -5.79 5.91
CA GLY A 182 -3.05 -5.47 4.85
C GLY A 182 -1.60 -5.39 5.35
N LEU A 183 -1.38 -4.94 6.59
CA LEU A 183 -0.07 -4.98 7.22
C LEU A 183 0.40 -6.43 7.44
N ALA A 184 -0.46 -7.28 7.96
CA ALA A 184 -0.16 -8.69 8.16
C ALA A 184 0.17 -9.41 6.83
N ALA A 185 -0.55 -9.11 5.75
CA ALA A 185 -0.25 -9.64 4.42
C ALA A 185 1.13 -9.20 3.91
N LYS A 186 1.50 -7.94 4.10
CA LYS A 186 2.84 -7.43 3.75
C LYS A 186 3.94 -8.06 4.59
N ILE A 187 3.73 -8.24 5.90
CA ILE A 187 4.67 -8.95 6.77
C ILE A 187 4.89 -10.37 6.26
N LEU A 188 3.83 -11.12 5.97
CA LEU A 188 3.91 -12.48 5.46
C LEU A 188 4.69 -12.58 4.14
N HIS A 189 4.56 -11.60 3.26
CA HIS A 189 5.32 -11.58 2.00
C HIS A 189 6.77 -11.15 2.20
N HIS A 190 7.01 -9.98 2.81
CA HIS A 190 8.35 -9.39 2.90
C HIS A 190 9.30 -10.10 3.88
N SER A 191 8.75 -10.92 4.78
CA SER A 191 9.52 -11.78 5.69
C SER A 191 9.58 -13.24 5.21
N SER A 192 9.18 -13.54 3.98
CA SER A 192 9.18 -14.89 3.39
C SER A 192 10.33 -15.08 2.38
N PRO A 193 10.59 -16.33 1.94
CA PRO A 193 11.51 -16.58 0.83
C PRO A 193 11.12 -15.91 -0.49
N ARG A 194 9.88 -15.38 -0.63
CA ARG A 194 9.38 -14.65 -1.78
C ARG A 194 9.51 -13.13 -1.65
N ALA A 195 10.23 -12.64 -0.65
CA ALA A 195 10.35 -11.21 -0.34
C ALA A 195 10.91 -10.35 -1.48
N ASP A 196 11.73 -10.92 -2.35
CA ASP A 196 12.29 -10.25 -3.53
C ASP A 196 11.38 -10.33 -4.77
N ALA A 197 10.29 -11.09 -4.70
CA ALA A 197 9.33 -11.27 -5.77
C ALA A 197 8.16 -10.26 -5.67
N PRO A 198 7.28 -10.15 -6.67
CA PRO A 198 6.20 -9.17 -6.64
C PRO A 198 5.18 -9.42 -5.51
N PHE A 199 4.80 -8.35 -4.80
CA PHE A 199 3.62 -8.30 -3.95
C PHE A 199 2.54 -7.50 -4.67
N VAL A 200 1.50 -8.19 -5.14
CA VAL A 200 0.38 -7.57 -5.85
C VAL A 200 -0.84 -7.57 -4.94
N SER A 201 -1.55 -6.45 -4.86
CA SER A 201 -2.74 -6.34 -4.01
C SER A 201 -3.94 -5.82 -4.79
N VAL A 202 -5.11 -6.36 -4.50
CA VAL A 202 -6.38 -5.89 -5.04
C VAL A 202 -7.46 -5.93 -3.96
N ASN A 203 -8.30 -4.90 -3.94
CA ASN A 203 -9.50 -4.89 -3.11
C ASN A 203 -10.69 -5.35 -3.96
N CYS A 204 -11.27 -6.50 -3.60
CA CYS A 204 -12.36 -7.14 -4.35
C CYS A 204 -13.67 -6.36 -4.26
N ALA A 205 -13.85 -5.52 -3.25
CA ALA A 205 -15.03 -4.66 -3.10
C ALA A 205 -14.95 -3.37 -3.93
N ALA A 206 -13.75 -2.96 -4.36
CA ALA A 206 -13.55 -1.66 -5.02
C ALA A 206 -13.92 -1.67 -6.51
N LEU A 207 -14.04 -2.85 -7.14
CA LEU A 207 -14.24 -2.98 -8.57
C LEU A 207 -15.54 -3.73 -8.88
N PRO A 208 -16.32 -3.29 -9.90
CA PRO A 208 -17.39 -4.08 -10.45
C PRO A 208 -16.88 -5.45 -10.95
N ARG A 209 -17.75 -6.48 -10.95
CA ARG A 209 -17.41 -7.86 -11.29
C ARG A 209 -16.59 -8.01 -12.56
N ASP A 210 -17.06 -7.42 -13.68
CA ASP A 210 -16.43 -7.60 -14.99
C ASP A 210 -15.04 -6.97 -15.05
N LEU A 211 -14.84 -5.85 -14.34
CA LEU A 211 -13.53 -5.23 -14.21
C LEU A 211 -12.62 -6.06 -13.31
N LEU A 212 -13.12 -6.56 -12.19
CA LEU A 212 -12.33 -7.41 -11.28
C LEU A 212 -11.86 -8.69 -12.00
N GLU A 213 -12.72 -9.31 -12.82
CA GLU A 213 -12.35 -10.47 -13.61
C GLU A 213 -11.24 -10.14 -14.61
N SER A 214 -11.39 -9.03 -15.33
CA SER A 214 -10.39 -8.55 -16.29
C SER A 214 -9.06 -8.18 -15.61
N GLU A 215 -9.10 -7.57 -14.43
CA GLU A 215 -7.88 -7.26 -13.65
C GLU A 215 -7.20 -8.53 -13.14
N LEU A 216 -7.94 -9.49 -12.57
CA LEU A 216 -7.36 -10.71 -12.01
C LEU A 216 -6.71 -11.60 -13.08
N PHE A 217 -7.43 -11.87 -14.17
CA PHE A 217 -7.02 -12.87 -15.17
C PHE A 217 -6.40 -12.25 -16.43
N GLY A 218 -6.58 -10.94 -16.65
CA GLY A 218 -6.19 -10.27 -17.88
C GLY A 218 -7.13 -10.54 -19.05
N HIS A 219 -6.92 -9.85 -20.17
CA HIS A 219 -7.69 -10.03 -21.39
C HIS A 219 -6.83 -9.90 -22.64
N GLU A 220 -7.24 -10.55 -23.71
CA GLU A 220 -6.72 -10.33 -25.07
C GLU A 220 -7.49 -9.19 -25.75
N ALA A 221 -6.89 -8.59 -26.77
CA ALA A 221 -7.53 -7.53 -27.53
C ALA A 221 -8.86 -8.02 -28.13
N GLY A 222 -9.95 -7.27 -27.94
CA GLY A 222 -11.28 -7.61 -28.46
C GLY A 222 -12.08 -8.60 -27.57
N ALA A 223 -11.62 -8.94 -26.38
CA ALA A 223 -12.31 -9.87 -25.48
C ALA A 223 -13.71 -9.40 -25.05
N PHE A 224 -13.93 -8.09 -24.97
CA PHE A 224 -15.22 -7.46 -24.68
C PHE A 224 -15.28 -6.06 -25.28
N THR A 225 -16.47 -5.44 -25.28
CA THR A 225 -16.68 -4.07 -25.79
C THR A 225 -15.87 -3.07 -24.96
N GLY A 226 -14.80 -2.53 -25.58
CA GLY A 226 -13.85 -1.62 -24.90
C GLY A 226 -12.44 -2.18 -24.69
N ALA A 227 -12.20 -3.47 -24.90
CA ALA A 227 -10.88 -4.09 -24.84
C ALA A 227 -10.02 -3.72 -26.08
N LYS A 228 -9.44 -2.51 -26.08
CA LYS A 228 -8.64 -1.99 -27.20
C LYS A 228 -7.24 -2.61 -27.31
N GLY A 229 -6.76 -3.28 -26.28
CA GLY A 229 -5.42 -3.86 -26.23
C GLY A 229 -5.37 -5.09 -25.34
N LYS A 230 -4.23 -5.77 -25.35
CA LYS A 230 -3.93 -6.87 -24.42
C LYS A 230 -3.63 -6.32 -23.03
N HIS A 231 -4.21 -6.93 -22.00
CA HIS A 231 -3.95 -6.63 -20.59
C HIS A 231 -3.41 -7.84 -19.86
N VAL A 232 -2.33 -7.65 -19.09
CA VAL A 232 -1.71 -8.69 -18.25
C VAL A 232 -2.40 -8.69 -16.90
N GLY A 233 -3.01 -9.82 -16.50
CA GLY A 233 -3.74 -9.94 -15.25
C GLY A 233 -2.84 -9.92 -14.01
N LEU A 234 -3.44 -9.54 -12.87
CA LEU A 234 -2.74 -9.45 -11.57
C LEU A 234 -2.16 -10.79 -11.11
N MET A 235 -2.80 -11.92 -11.45
CA MET A 235 -2.28 -13.25 -11.16
C MET A 235 -0.99 -13.55 -11.94
N GLU A 236 -0.90 -13.12 -13.20
CA GLU A 236 0.30 -13.24 -14.01
C GLU A 236 1.41 -12.31 -13.48
N GLN A 237 1.04 -11.07 -13.10
CA GLN A 237 1.98 -10.09 -12.51
C GLN A 237 2.54 -10.54 -11.16
N ALA A 238 1.74 -11.26 -10.34
CA ALA A 238 2.15 -11.79 -9.05
C ALA A 238 2.96 -13.09 -9.14
N SER A 239 3.21 -13.61 -10.35
CA SER A 239 3.90 -14.90 -10.51
C SER A 239 5.32 -14.88 -9.92
N GLY A 240 5.67 -15.91 -9.16
CA GLY A 240 6.87 -15.99 -8.32
C GLY A 240 6.70 -15.38 -6.92
N GLY A 241 5.69 -14.53 -6.72
CA GLY A 241 5.45 -13.76 -5.50
C GLY A 241 4.14 -14.07 -4.79
N SER A 242 3.45 -13.01 -4.33
CA SER A 242 2.20 -13.13 -3.57
C SER A 242 1.11 -12.21 -4.15
N LEU A 243 -0.12 -12.72 -4.16
CA LEU A 243 -1.32 -11.95 -4.48
C LEU A 243 -2.16 -11.78 -3.21
N PHE A 244 -2.38 -10.54 -2.80
CA PHE A 244 -3.23 -10.17 -1.69
C PHE A 244 -4.62 -9.77 -2.19
N LEU A 245 -5.64 -10.56 -1.77
CA LEU A 245 -7.04 -10.35 -2.10
C LEU A 245 -7.73 -9.78 -0.85
N ASP A 246 -7.89 -8.45 -0.80
CA ASP A 246 -8.61 -7.80 0.31
C ASP A 246 -10.12 -7.87 0.07
N GLU A 247 -10.88 -8.05 1.15
CA GLU A 247 -12.34 -8.21 1.17
C GLU A 247 -12.80 -9.34 0.24
N ILE A 248 -12.18 -10.54 0.36
CA ILE A 248 -12.45 -11.71 -0.50
C ILE A 248 -13.92 -12.16 -0.47
N ALA A 249 -14.64 -11.90 0.62
CA ALA A 249 -16.06 -12.23 0.75
C ALA A 249 -16.96 -11.43 -0.21
N GLU A 250 -16.48 -10.33 -0.78
CA GLU A 250 -17.20 -9.49 -1.73
C GLU A 250 -17.07 -9.98 -3.19
N ILE A 251 -16.24 -11.00 -3.44
CA ILE A 251 -16.06 -11.51 -4.79
C ILE A 251 -17.33 -12.21 -5.28
N ASP A 252 -17.76 -11.86 -6.49
CA ASP A 252 -18.98 -12.43 -7.08
C ASP A 252 -18.92 -13.96 -7.15
N ILE A 253 -20.01 -14.63 -6.79
CA ILE A 253 -20.10 -16.09 -6.74
C ILE A 253 -19.73 -16.77 -8.07
N ALA A 254 -19.99 -16.14 -9.22
CA ALA A 254 -19.64 -16.67 -10.53
C ALA A 254 -18.16 -16.53 -10.87
N LEU A 255 -17.41 -15.67 -10.16
CA LEU A 255 -15.96 -15.52 -10.35
C LEU A 255 -15.17 -16.52 -9.49
N GLN A 256 -15.75 -16.97 -8.38
CA GLN A 256 -15.10 -17.89 -7.44
C GLN A 256 -14.64 -19.22 -8.07
N PRO A 257 -15.37 -19.88 -9.01
CA PRO A 257 -14.88 -21.08 -9.69
C PRO A 257 -13.62 -20.85 -10.52
N LYS A 258 -13.50 -19.68 -11.16
CA LYS A 258 -12.31 -19.32 -11.95
C LYS A 258 -11.10 -19.10 -11.05
N LEU A 259 -11.32 -18.45 -9.91
CA LEU A 259 -10.28 -18.25 -8.89
C LEU A 259 -9.82 -19.60 -8.32
N LEU A 260 -10.77 -20.48 -7.96
CA LEU A 260 -10.46 -21.82 -7.46
C LEU A 260 -9.60 -22.59 -8.45
N LYS A 261 -10.03 -22.63 -9.74
CA LYS A 261 -9.27 -23.32 -10.78
C LYS A 261 -7.85 -22.78 -10.94
N ALA A 262 -7.67 -21.44 -10.90
CA ALA A 262 -6.36 -20.83 -10.99
C ALA A 262 -5.44 -21.23 -9.82
N ILE A 263 -5.99 -21.38 -8.61
CA ILE A 263 -5.23 -21.79 -7.41
C ILE A 263 -4.87 -23.28 -7.45
N GLU A 264 -5.76 -24.14 -7.96
CA GLU A 264 -5.58 -25.59 -8.02
C GLU A 264 -4.64 -26.01 -9.13
N ASP A 265 -4.94 -25.56 -10.36
CA ASP A 265 -4.21 -25.95 -11.57
C ASP A 265 -2.89 -25.18 -11.72
N LYS A 266 -2.71 -24.07 -10.98
CA LYS A 266 -1.61 -23.10 -11.16
C LYS A 266 -1.51 -22.60 -12.61
N MET A 267 -2.65 -22.45 -13.25
CA MET A 267 -2.79 -22.03 -14.64
C MET A 267 -3.92 -21.01 -14.73
N ILE A 268 -3.72 -20.00 -15.55
CA ILE A 268 -4.78 -19.04 -15.89
C ILE A 268 -4.99 -18.98 -17.39
N ARG A 269 -6.17 -18.51 -17.77
CA ARG A 269 -6.49 -18.17 -19.16
C ARG A 269 -7.04 -16.75 -19.19
N ARG A 270 -6.49 -15.90 -20.08
CA ARG A 270 -7.00 -14.54 -20.26
C ARG A 270 -8.40 -14.55 -20.86
N LEU A 271 -9.19 -13.53 -20.55
CA LEU A 271 -10.50 -13.36 -21.17
C LEU A 271 -10.36 -13.21 -22.70
N GLY A 272 -11.17 -13.96 -23.45
CA GLY A 272 -11.08 -14.01 -24.92
C GLY A 272 -9.86 -14.75 -25.47
N GLY A 273 -8.98 -15.29 -24.61
CA GLY A 273 -7.81 -16.07 -25.01
C GLY A 273 -8.04 -17.59 -24.86
N GLU A 274 -7.30 -18.39 -25.65
CA GLU A 274 -7.31 -19.85 -25.56
C GLU A 274 -6.09 -20.42 -24.83
N ARG A 275 -5.01 -19.63 -24.73
CA ARG A 275 -3.73 -20.08 -24.18
C ARG A 275 -3.81 -20.18 -22.66
N GLU A 276 -3.38 -21.31 -22.11
CA GLU A 276 -3.11 -21.48 -20.69
C GLU A 276 -1.71 -20.92 -20.34
N ILE A 277 -1.64 -20.17 -19.25
CA ILE A 277 -0.46 -19.49 -18.77
C ILE A 277 -0.15 -20.04 -17.39
N PRO A 278 1.02 -20.66 -17.17
CA PRO A 278 1.41 -21.14 -15.85
C PRO A 278 1.70 -19.98 -14.92
N ILE A 279 1.27 -20.10 -13.66
CA ILE A 279 1.51 -19.15 -12.59
C ILE A 279 2.00 -19.87 -11.35
N ASP A 280 2.90 -19.24 -10.59
CA ASP A 280 3.28 -19.69 -9.26
C ASP A 280 3.03 -18.55 -8.26
N VAL A 281 1.83 -18.49 -7.71
CA VAL A 281 1.38 -17.39 -6.86
C VAL A 281 0.96 -17.91 -5.50
N GLN A 282 1.45 -17.29 -4.44
CA GLN A 282 0.99 -17.48 -3.08
C GLN A 282 -0.21 -16.56 -2.81
N ILE A 283 -1.37 -17.12 -2.42
CA ILE A 283 -2.58 -16.34 -2.20
C ILE A 283 -2.73 -16.00 -0.72
N ILE A 284 -2.89 -14.71 -0.44
CA ILE A 284 -3.24 -14.20 0.89
C ILE A 284 -4.59 -13.50 0.76
N ALA A 285 -5.62 -14.06 1.35
CA ALA A 285 -6.97 -13.50 1.33
C ALA A 285 -7.28 -12.82 2.66
N ALA A 286 -8.00 -11.71 2.63
CA ALA A 286 -8.46 -11.03 3.83
C ALA A 286 -9.96 -10.74 3.78
N THR A 287 -10.62 -10.79 4.93
CA THR A 287 -12.04 -10.44 5.04
C THR A 287 -12.39 -9.92 6.43
N ASN A 288 -13.40 -9.08 6.50
CA ASN A 288 -14.07 -8.64 7.74
C ASN A 288 -15.37 -9.41 8.00
N ARG A 289 -15.83 -10.25 7.07
CA ARG A 289 -17.05 -11.06 7.21
C ARG A 289 -16.72 -12.47 7.73
N VAL A 290 -17.71 -13.06 8.39
CA VAL A 290 -17.65 -14.46 8.82
C VAL A 290 -17.94 -15.37 7.62
N LEU A 291 -16.89 -15.94 7.00
CA LEU A 291 -17.04 -16.77 5.78
C LEU A 291 -17.99 -17.97 5.98
N GLY A 292 -18.13 -18.48 7.21
CA GLY A 292 -19.11 -19.51 7.55
C GLY A 292 -20.55 -19.10 7.24
N GLU A 293 -20.89 -17.86 7.57
CA GLU A 293 -22.24 -17.29 7.30
C GLU A 293 -22.42 -17.03 5.80
N GLU A 294 -21.40 -16.52 5.13
CA GLU A 294 -21.42 -16.30 3.68
C GLU A 294 -21.61 -17.62 2.90
N MET A 295 -20.98 -18.71 3.37
CA MET A 295 -21.18 -20.06 2.80
C MET A 295 -22.60 -20.59 3.02
N GLN A 296 -23.17 -20.40 4.21
CA GLN A 296 -24.55 -20.80 4.50
C GLN A 296 -25.55 -20.01 3.66
N ALA A 297 -25.28 -18.73 3.43
CA ALA A 297 -26.11 -17.87 2.58
C ALA A 297 -25.90 -18.09 1.07
N GLY A 298 -25.00 -19.00 0.65
CA GLY A 298 -24.74 -19.29 -0.74
C GLY A 298 -23.94 -18.20 -1.49
N ARG A 299 -23.38 -17.23 -0.78
CA ARG A 299 -22.57 -16.15 -1.36
C ARG A 299 -21.09 -16.49 -1.50
N PHE A 300 -20.61 -17.49 -0.75
CA PHE A 300 -19.24 -17.99 -0.84
C PHE A 300 -19.20 -19.50 -0.98
N ARG A 301 -18.35 -20.02 -1.86
CA ARG A 301 -18.26 -21.46 -2.15
C ARG A 301 -17.39 -22.16 -1.10
N ARG A 302 -17.83 -23.35 -0.68
CA ARG A 302 -17.10 -24.19 0.28
C ARG A 302 -15.77 -24.70 -0.25
N ASP A 303 -15.73 -25.08 -1.54
CA ASP A 303 -14.51 -25.59 -2.18
C ASP A 303 -13.41 -24.51 -2.23
N LEU A 304 -13.75 -23.27 -2.60
CA LEU A 304 -12.81 -22.14 -2.57
C LEU A 304 -12.33 -21.85 -1.14
N TYR A 305 -13.26 -21.86 -0.16
CA TYR A 305 -12.88 -21.67 1.25
C TYR A 305 -11.82 -22.67 1.68
N HIS A 306 -12.03 -23.98 1.47
CA HIS A 306 -11.07 -25.00 1.87
C HIS A 306 -9.72 -24.90 1.16
N ARG A 307 -9.69 -24.34 -0.04
CA ARG A 307 -8.44 -24.12 -0.77
C ARG A 307 -7.67 -22.91 -0.28
N LEU A 308 -8.36 -21.87 0.20
CA LEU A 308 -7.77 -20.65 0.76
C LEU A 308 -7.41 -20.82 2.24
N SER A 309 -8.18 -21.58 3.03
CA SER A 309 -8.05 -21.72 4.48
C SER A 309 -7.05 -22.81 4.93
N VAL A 310 -5.92 -22.95 4.19
CA VAL A 310 -4.83 -23.82 4.65
C VAL A 310 -4.27 -23.33 5.98
N PHE A 311 -4.17 -22.00 6.14
CA PHE A 311 -3.91 -21.32 7.39
C PHE A 311 -4.90 -20.18 7.57
N GLU A 312 -5.27 -19.93 8.84
CA GLU A 312 -6.13 -18.82 9.22
C GLU A 312 -5.48 -18.00 10.34
N ILE A 313 -5.51 -16.68 10.17
CA ILE A 313 -5.06 -15.71 11.16
C ILE A 313 -6.23 -14.83 11.52
N SER A 314 -6.57 -14.74 12.81
CA SER A 314 -7.59 -13.82 13.31
C SER A 314 -6.90 -12.64 14.00
N LEU A 315 -7.09 -11.45 13.47
CA LEU A 315 -6.56 -10.22 14.05
C LEU A 315 -7.56 -9.63 15.06
N PRO A 316 -7.12 -9.41 16.30
CA PRO A 316 -8.02 -8.88 17.33
C PRO A 316 -8.39 -7.42 17.05
N PRO A 317 -9.65 -7.02 17.28
CA PRO A 317 -10.06 -5.61 17.25
C PRO A 317 -9.39 -4.81 18.36
N LEU A 318 -9.24 -3.50 18.17
CA LEU A 318 -8.48 -2.63 19.08
C LEU A 318 -9.08 -2.60 20.51
N ARG A 319 -10.42 -2.69 20.64
CA ARG A 319 -11.12 -2.79 21.94
C ARG A 319 -10.77 -4.03 22.77
N GLN A 320 -10.22 -5.09 22.15
CA GLN A 320 -9.73 -6.29 22.84
C GLN A 320 -8.24 -6.20 23.23
N ARG A 321 -7.58 -5.10 22.88
CA ARG A 321 -6.16 -4.83 23.18
C ARG A 321 -5.91 -3.36 23.56
N PRO A 322 -6.64 -2.85 24.57
CA PRO A 322 -6.53 -1.45 24.97
C PRO A 322 -5.11 -1.07 25.42
N GLU A 323 -4.34 -2.03 25.95
CA GLU A 323 -2.96 -1.81 26.37
C GLU A 323 -2.03 -1.42 25.20
N ASP A 324 -2.45 -1.69 23.96
CA ASP A 324 -1.66 -1.36 22.76
C ASP A 324 -1.87 0.08 22.29
N ILE A 325 -2.92 0.77 22.76
CA ILE A 325 -3.28 2.12 22.31
C ILE A 325 -2.12 3.09 22.56
N GLU A 326 -1.49 3.02 23.72
CA GLU A 326 -0.38 3.89 24.08
C GLU A 326 0.80 3.75 23.09
N GLU A 327 1.26 2.53 22.85
CA GLU A 327 2.35 2.23 21.91
C GLU A 327 2.02 2.68 20.50
N LEU A 328 0.79 2.43 20.04
CA LEU A 328 0.32 2.82 18.71
C LEU A 328 0.26 4.35 18.56
N VAL A 329 -0.23 5.08 19.58
CA VAL A 329 -0.30 6.55 19.56
C VAL A 329 1.08 7.17 19.44
N PHE A 330 2.05 6.73 20.27
CA PHE A 330 3.41 7.25 20.17
C PHE A 330 4.07 6.91 18.82
N ALA A 331 3.84 5.70 18.31
CA ALA A 331 4.34 5.32 17.00
C ALA A 331 3.79 6.20 15.88
N PHE A 332 2.52 6.56 15.92
CA PHE A 332 1.91 7.45 14.94
C PHE A 332 2.37 8.90 15.13
N ILE A 333 2.54 9.35 16.37
CA ILE A 333 3.12 10.68 16.64
C ILE A 333 4.51 10.78 16.01
N ASP A 334 5.37 9.78 16.19
CA ASP A 334 6.71 9.77 15.61
C ASP A 334 6.67 9.77 14.08
N GLU A 335 5.79 8.95 13.48
CA GLU A 335 5.58 8.89 12.03
C GLU A 335 5.18 10.28 11.48
N PHE A 336 4.16 10.91 12.07
CA PHE A 336 3.65 12.19 11.57
C PHE A 336 4.54 13.38 11.93
N ASN A 337 5.28 13.31 13.04
CA ASN A 337 6.34 14.28 13.34
C ASN A 337 7.41 14.29 12.25
N ALA A 338 7.86 13.10 11.83
CA ALA A 338 8.86 12.97 10.76
C ALA A 338 8.32 13.49 9.42
N LEU A 339 7.07 13.15 9.08
CA LEU A 339 6.42 13.52 7.81
C LEU A 339 6.18 15.04 7.73
N ALA A 340 5.64 15.65 8.79
CA ALA A 340 5.21 17.05 8.83
C ALA A 340 6.23 17.99 9.47
N LYS A 341 7.42 17.50 9.87
CA LYS A 341 8.45 18.23 10.60
C LYS A 341 7.91 18.88 11.88
N LYS A 342 7.00 18.18 12.56
CA LYS A 342 6.44 18.56 13.86
C LYS A 342 7.30 18.01 14.99
N LYS A 343 7.00 18.41 16.24
CA LYS A 343 7.78 18.01 17.44
C LYS A 343 6.84 17.67 18.61
N VAL A 344 5.68 17.09 18.33
CA VAL A 344 4.74 16.66 19.37
C VAL A 344 5.37 15.52 20.19
N ARG A 345 5.39 15.67 21.52
CA ARG A 345 5.99 14.69 22.46
C ARG A 345 5.10 14.39 23.64
N HIS A 346 4.21 15.31 23.99
CA HIS A 346 3.37 15.21 25.18
C HIS A 346 1.93 14.93 24.79
N VAL A 347 1.35 13.88 25.38
CA VAL A 347 -0.07 13.55 25.28
C VAL A 347 -0.70 13.81 26.65
N PRO A 348 -1.59 14.81 26.78
CA PRO A 348 -2.26 15.12 28.05
C PRO A 348 -3.06 13.95 28.61
N GLU A 349 -3.10 13.82 29.94
CA GLU A 349 -3.83 12.74 30.63
C GLU A 349 -5.31 12.65 30.23
N LYS A 350 -5.94 13.80 29.99
CA LYS A 350 -7.32 13.87 29.51
C LYS A 350 -7.53 13.18 28.16
N ILE A 351 -6.50 13.16 27.30
CA ILE A 351 -6.56 12.47 26.00
C ILE A 351 -6.52 10.97 26.22
N TRP A 352 -5.66 10.46 27.09
CA TRP A 352 -5.60 9.03 27.41
C TRP A 352 -6.94 8.49 27.88
N ALA A 353 -7.58 9.18 28.83
CA ALA A 353 -8.90 8.79 29.31
C ALA A 353 -9.96 8.71 28.20
N ILE A 354 -9.87 9.57 27.18
CA ILE A 354 -10.79 9.56 26.03
C ILE A 354 -10.46 8.40 25.08
N LEU A 355 -9.18 8.17 24.80
CA LEU A 355 -8.73 7.14 23.85
C LEU A 355 -9.00 5.72 24.40
N GLU A 356 -8.83 5.52 25.71
CA GLU A 356 -9.07 4.25 26.39
C GLU A 356 -10.55 3.91 26.55
N ALA A 357 -11.39 4.93 26.74
CA ALA A 357 -12.84 4.75 26.90
C ALA A 357 -13.58 4.51 25.58
N TYR A 358 -12.94 4.71 24.43
CA TYR A 358 -13.58 4.61 23.13
C TYR A 358 -13.44 3.20 22.52
N GLU A 359 -14.49 2.70 21.87
CA GLU A 359 -14.56 1.32 21.35
C GLU A 359 -13.82 1.09 20.04
N TRP A 360 -13.40 2.14 19.35
CA TRP A 360 -12.64 2.09 18.10
C TRP A 360 -13.31 1.24 17.00
N PRO A 361 -14.51 1.58 16.51
CA PRO A 361 -15.18 0.81 15.45
C PRO A 361 -14.35 0.73 14.15
N GLY A 362 -13.53 1.76 13.86
CA GLY A 362 -12.57 1.75 12.76
C GLY A 362 -11.17 1.24 13.12
N ASN A 363 -11.03 0.68 14.34
CA ASN A 363 -9.81 0.05 14.85
C ASN A 363 -8.55 0.95 14.70
N VAL A 364 -7.41 0.37 14.36
CA VAL A 364 -6.12 1.07 14.22
C VAL A 364 -6.15 2.12 13.11
N ARG A 365 -6.96 1.92 12.06
CA ARG A 365 -7.11 2.91 10.98
C ARG A 365 -7.75 4.20 11.50
N GLU A 366 -8.76 4.09 12.32
CA GLU A 366 -9.43 5.25 12.95
C GLU A 366 -8.49 5.94 13.94
N LEU A 367 -7.83 5.19 14.82
CA LEU A 367 -6.85 5.72 15.76
C LEU A 367 -5.75 6.50 15.03
N ARG A 368 -5.19 5.93 13.95
CA ARG A 368 -4.17 6.57 13.13
C ARG A 368 -4.65 7.90 12.55
N ASN A 369 -5.86 7.95 12.00
CA ASN A 369 -6.45 9.16 11.43
C ASN A 369 -6.67 10.26 12.49
N VAL A 370 -7.10 9.88 13.70
CA VAL A 370 -7.28 10.80 14.82
C VAL A 370 -5.95 11.41 15.24
N VAL A 371 -4.91 10.58 15.42
CA VAL A 371 -3.56 11.05 15.79
C VAL A 371 -2.94 11.88 14.67
N GLU A 372 -3.08 11.46 13.41
CA GLU A 372 -2.62 12.22 12.23
C GLU A 372 -3.16 13.65 12.26
N ARG A 373 -4.47 13.80 12.37
CA ARG A 373 -5.13 15.11 12.42
C ARG A 373 -4.60 15.97 13.57
N ALA A 374 -4.51 15.38 14.75
CA ALA A 374 -4.06 16.09 15.94
C ALA A 374 -2.60 16.54 15.84
N VAL A 375 -1.70 15.71 15.30
CA VAL A 375 -0.30 16.06 15.08
C VAL A 375 -0.15 17.12 13.99
N LEU A 376 -0.81 16.98 12.85
CA LEU A 376 -0.70 17.92 11.74
C LEU A 376 -1.18 19.33 12.13
N LEU A 377 -2.24 19.41 12.93
CA LEU A 377 -2.83 20.68 13.40
C LEU A 377 -2.23 21.20 14.70
N SER A 378 -1.27 20.48 15.32
CA SER A 378 -0.59 20.96 16.51
C SER A 378 0.26 22.20 16.24
N VAL A 379 0.25 23.13 17.16
CA VAL A 379 1.11 24.34 17.15
C VAL A 379 2.21 24.30 18.21
N SER A 380 2.19 23.31 19.10
CA SER A 380 3.14 23.12 20.20
C SER A 380 3.67 21.67 20.20
N ASP A 381 4.47 21.34 21.21
CA ASP A 381 4.96 19.98 21.47
C ASP A 381 3.95 19.07 22.19
N THR A 382 2.76 19.59 22.45
CA THR A 382 1.66 18.89 23.14
C THR A 382 0.54 18.56 22.15
N LEU A 383 0.03 17.34 22.21
CA LEU A 383 -1.10 16.90 21.39
C LEU A 383 -2.38 17.69 21.76
N PRO A 384 -3.02 18.40 20.83
CA PRO A 384 -4.16 19.27 21.13
C PRO A 384 -5.46 18.46 21.29
N LEU A 385 -6.15 18.65 22.41
CA LEU A 385 -7.39 17.95 22.72
C LEU A 385 -8.53 18.30 21.73
N GLU A 386 -8.56 19.52 21.24
CA GLU A 386 -9.60 20.03 20.34
C GLU A 386 -9.71 19.27 19.01
N TRP A 387 -8.63 18.57 18.60
CA TRP A 387 -8.56 17.79 17.36
C TRP A 387 -8.75 16.29 17.58
N ILE A 388 -8.94 15.85 18.83
CA ILE A 388 -9.35 14.47 19.15
C ILE A 388 -10.85 14.34 18.93
N GLN A 389 -11.26 14.23 17.66
CA GLN A 389 -12.65 14.06 17.28
C GLN A 389 -12.91 12.58 17.02
N LEU A 390 -13.63 11.94 17.93
CA LEU A 390 -14.10 10.56 17.81
C LEU A 390 -15.51 10.56 17.24
N SER A 391 -15.81 9.64 16.33
CA SER A 391 -17.15 9.45 15.79
C SER A 391 -18.06 8.97 16.92
N ARG A 392 -19.05 9.77 17.31
CA ARG A 392 -20.05 9.30 18.28
C ARG A 392 -20.91 8.25 17.57
N THR A 393 -20.88 7.02 18.07
CA THR A 393 -21.93 6.05 17.76
C THR A 393 -23.28 6.62 18.23
N ASP A 394 -24.28 6.58 17.40
CA ASP A 394 -25.58 7.25 17.52
C ASP A 394 -26.38 6.98 18.83
N ASP A 395 -25.92 6.11 19.70
CA ASP A 395 -26.64 5.75 20.93
C ASP A 395 -26.35 6.65 22.15
N GLN A 396 -25.32 7.51 22.11
CA GLN A 396 -25.04 8.45 23.22
C GLN A 396 -25.56 9.87 22.97
N SER A 397 -26.18 10.14 21.84
CA SER A 397 -26.75 11.46 21.50
C SER A 397 -27.97 11.84 22.37
N ARG A 398 -28.41 10.97 23.29
CA ARG A 398 -29.61 11.22 24.15
C ARG A 398 -29.32 11.76 25.54
N LEU A 399 -28.07 11.87 26.02
CA LEU A 399 -27.78 12.19 27.43
C LEU A 399 -26.82 13.38 27.69
N VAL A 400 -26.43 14.19 26.72
CA VAL A 400 -25.68 15.44 26.98
C VAL A 400 -26.35 16.61 26.29
N SER A 401 -27.52 16.96 26.75
CA SER A 401 -28.09 18.28 26.59
C SER A 401 -28.07 18.91 28.00
N ASP A 402 -26.89 19.45 28.37
CA ASP A 402 -26.85 20.67 29.21
C ASP A 402 -25.40 21.13 29.38
N LYS A 403 -25.21 22.46 29.14
CA LYS A 403 -24.09 23.31 29.51
C LYS A 403 -22.88 23.36 28.55
N THR A 404 -23.05 24.11 27.45
CA THR A 404 -22.12 25.24 27.11
C THR A 404 -22.80 26.13 26.05
N GLY A 405 -22.85 27.41 26.34
CA GLY A 405 -23.54 28.41 25.54
C GLY A 405 -23.00 28.61 24.14
N GLY A 406 -23.91 28.75 23.19
CA GLY A 406 -23.64 29.46 21.96
C GLY A 406 -23.65 28.64 20.65
N LYS A 407 -24.76 28.43 20.16
CA LYS A 407 -25.40 28.37 18.81
C LYS A 407 -26.36 27.20 18.76
N ASP A 408 -27.64 27.52 18.72
CA ASP A 408 -28.72 26.57 18.53
C ASP A 408 -28.63 25.90 17.15
N LEU A 409 -28.15 24.68 17.11
CA LEU A 409 -28.05 23.87 15.88
C LEU A 409 -29.25 22.91 15.81
N ILE A 410 -29.83 22.79 14.62
CA ILE A 410 -30.82 21.76 14.27
C ILE A 410 -30.17 20.80 13.31
N GLN A 411 -30.18 19.49 13.58
CA GLN A 411 -29.74 18.46 12.64
C GLN A 411 -30.92 17.98 11.82
N LEU A 412 -30.75 17.93 10.50
CA LEU A 412 -31.74 17.44 9.54
C LEU A 412 -31.11 16.30 8.73
N PRO A 413 -31.83 15.20 8.48
CA PRO A 413 -31.33 14.14 7.61
C PRO A 413 -31.32 14.63 6.14
N LEU A 414 -30.21 14.38 5.45
CA LEU A 414 -30.05 14.68 4.00
C LEU A 414 -30.02 13.40 3.14
N ASP A 415 -30.42 12.29 3.73
CA ASP A 415 -30.43 10.95 3.13
C ASP A 415 -31.71 10.59 2.37
N GLY A 416 -32.64 11.53 2.24
CA GLY A 416 -33.94 11.32 1.62
C GLY A 416 -35.02 10.73 2.53
N SER A 417 -34.73 10.48 3.81
CA SER A 417 -35.69 9.95 4.79
C SER A 417 -36.76 10.97 5.19
N MET A 418 -36.53 12.26 4.96
CA MET A 418 -37.46 13.34 5.26
C MET A 418 -37.66 14.22 4.01
N ALA A 419 -38.91 14.48 3.65
CA ALA A 419 -39.22 15.37 2.53
C ALA A 419 -38.84 16.82 2.84
N LEU A 420 -38.48 17.60 1.82
CA LEU A 420 -38.07 19.00 1.99
C LEU A 420 -39.14 19.87 2.68
N GLU A 421 -40.41 19.59 2.42
CA GLU A 421 -41.53 20.28 3.09
C GLU A 421 -41.64 19.94 4.60
N ASP A 422 -41.32 18.70 4.98
CA ASP A 422 -41.28 18.29 6.37
C ASP A 422 -40.09 18.88 7.12
N MET A 423 -38.95 19.03 6.44
CA MET A 423 -37.77 19.73 6.97
C MET A 423 -38.08 21.21 7.24
N ASP A 424 -38.72 21.90 6.29
CA ASP A 424 -39.10 23.31 6.41
C ASP A 424 -40.10 23.48 7.56
N ARG A 425 -41.10 22.60 7.64
CA ARG A 425 -42.07 22.55 8.76
C ARG A 425 -41.36 22.37 10.10
N PHE A 426 -40.46 21.42 10.22
CA PHE A 426 -39.72 21.11 11.46
C PHE A 426 -38.84 22.29 11.91
N ILE A 427 -38.14 22.95 10.98
CA ILE A 427 -37.33 24.15 11.26
C ILE A 427 -38.22 25.27 11.82
N ILE A 428 -39.34 25.56 11.16
CA ILE A 428 -40.24 26.63 11.54
C ILE A 428 -40.92 26.34 12.89
N GLU A 429 -41.38 25.12 13.12
CA GLU A 429 -42.00 24.70 14.39
C GLU A 429 -41.01 24.80 15.55
N THR A 430 -39.77 24.32 15.35
CA THR A 430 -38.73 24.41 16.38
C THR A 430 -38.38 25.85 16.71
N ALA A 431 -38.24 26.70 15.70
CA ALA A 431 -37.95 28.12 15.89
C ALA A 431 -39.11 28.87 16.55
N LEU A 432 -40.37 28.52 16.27
CA LEU A 432 -41.58 29.07 16.96
C LEU A 432 -41.63 28.69 18.43
N ARG A 433 -41.38 27.42 18.74
CA ARG A 433 -41.31 26.93 20.13
C ARG A 433 -40.24 27.67 20.94
N ARG A 434 -39.05 27.87 20.37
CA ARG A 434 -37.93 28.60 21.01
C ARG A 434 -38.22 30.07 21.27
N ASN A 435 -38.98 30.70 20.38
CA ASN A 435 -39.38 32.10 20.52
C ASN A 435 -40.77 32.28 21.14
N ALA A 436 -41.24 31.32 21.91
CA ALA A 436 -42.57 31.35 22.60
C ALA A 436 -43.71 31.71 21.64
N TYR A 437 -43.68 31.20 20.41
CA TYR A 437 -44.65 31.46 19.34
C TYR A 437 -44.74 32.93 18.89
N ASN A 438 -43.73 33.73 19.20
CA ASN A 438 -43.63 35.12 18.69
C ASN A 438 -43.14 35.12 17.24
N VAL A 439 -44.08 35.30 16.30
CA VAL A 439 -43.82 35.28 14.86
C VAL A 439 -42.80 36.33 14.44
N MET A 440 -42.74 37.49 15.08
CA MET A 440 -41.78 38.55 14.72
C MET A 440 -40.35 38.18 15.15
N ALA A 441 -40.18 37.64 16.37
CA ALA A 441 -38.91 37.19 16.87
C ALA A 441 -38.40 35.97 16.06
N THR A 442 -39.30 35.05 15.74
CA THR A 442 -38.99 33.87 14.91
C THR A 442 -38.59 34.24 13.48
N ALA A 443 -39.23 35.21 12.86
CA ALA A 443 -38.82 35.68 11.53
C ALA A 443 -37.40 36.26 11.52
N ARG A 444 -37.03 37.03 12.56
CA ARG A 444 -35.66 37.54 12.73
C ARG A 444 -34.67 36.41 12.94
N ALA A 445 -34.99 35.44 13.77
CA ALA A 445 -34.11 34.28 14.06
C ALA A 445 -33.86 33.42 12.82
N LEU A 446 -34.84 33.27 11.94
CA LEU A 446 -34.76 32.52 10.70
C LEU A 446 -34.30 33.37 9.48
N GLY A 447 -33.96 34.65 9.68
CA GLY A 447 -33.50 35.52 8.59
C GLY A 447 -34.54 35.72 7.49
N THR A 448 -35.85 35.66 7.79
CA THR A 448 -36.97 35.80 6.85
C THR A 448 -37.90 36.97 7.19
N THR A 449 -38.79 37.32 6.27
CA THR A 449 -39.77 38.38 6.52
C THR A 449 -40.93 37.86 7.34
N ARG A 450 -41.58 38.73 8.14
CA ARG A 450 -42.74 38.39 8.93
C ARG A 450 -43.88 37.82 8.07
N GLU A 451 -44.07 38.35 6.87
CA GLU A 451 -45.14 37.93 5.94
C GLU A 451 -44.86 36.51 5.40
N THR A 452 -43.63 36.24 4.98
CA THR A 452 -43.22 34.90 4.53
C THR A 452 -43.39 33.85 5.62
N LEU A 453 -42.96 34.17 6.85
CA LEU A 453 -43.10 33.25 7.95
C LEU A 453 -44.60 33.04 8.31
N ARG A 454 -45.42 34.08 8.32
CA ARG A 454 -46.84 33.97 8.61
C ARG A 454 -47.58 33.11 7.59
N TYR A 455 -47.24 33.23 6.32
CA TYR A 455 -47.77 32.40 5.25
C TYR A 455 -47.40 30.90 5.48
N ARG A 456 -46.14 30.60 5.78
CA ARG A 456 -45.69 29.23 6.04
C ARG A 456 -46.30 28.62 7.31
N VAL A 457 -46.37 29.40 8.40
CA VAL A 457 -47.04 29.02 9.63
C VAL A 457 -48.51 28.66 9.41
N GLN A 458 -49.21 29.44 8.55
CA GLN A 458 -50.59 29.15 8.18
C GLN A 458 -50.67 27.93 7.26
N LYS A 459 -49.76 27.78 6.26
CA LYS A 459 -49.69 26.63 5.35
C LYS A 459 -49.51 25.32 6.12
N TYR A 460 -48.65 25.32 7.14
CA TYR A 460 -48.34 24.14 7.93
C TYR A 460 -49.19 23.94 9.18
N GLY A 461 -50.17 24.81 9.45
CA GLY A 461 -51.10 24.70 10.56
C GLY A 461 -50.44 24.84 11.95
N LEU A 462 -49.36 25.61 12.08
CA LEU A 462 -48.54 25.72 13.28
C LEU A 462 -49.02 26.82 14.27
N LEU A 463 -50.16 27.44 14.06
CA LEU A 463 -50.74 28.39 15.00
C LEU A 463 -51.42 27.62 16.13
N ARG A 464 -51.01 27.85 17.40
CA ARG A 464 -51.79 27.47 18.55
C ARG A 464 -53.07 28.33 18.60
N GLU A 465 -54.24 27.71 18.60
CA GLU A 465 -55.47 28.39 19.03
C GLU A 465 -55.27 28.89 20.47
N LYS A 466 -55.47 30.19 20.69
CA LYS A 466 -55.54 30.74 22.06
C LYS A 466 -56.63 30.00 22.79
N PRO A 467 -56.42 29.56 24.05
CA PRO A 467 -57.54 29.11 24.87
C PRO A 467 -58.52 30.26 24.96
N ARG A 468 -59.77 29.98 24.64
CA ARG A 468 -60.90 30.91 24.92
C ARG A 468 -60.98 31.03 26.44
N ASP A 469 -60.74 32.26 26.95
CA ASP A 469 -61.05 32.56 28.33
C ASP A 469 -62.55 32.33 28.50
N GLN A 470 -62.86 31.29 29.27
CA GLN A 470 -64.17 31.14 29.90
C GLN A 470 -64.16 31.97 31.20
N ASN A 471 -64.63 33.20 31.14
CA ASN A 471 -65.16 33.96 32.25
C ASN A 471 -66.04 35.09 31.68
N ALA A 472 -67.35 34.87 31.69
CA ALA A 472 -68.42 35.80 31.95
C ALA A 472 -69.63 35.02 32.37
#